data_6a4d5a51ff7c113c9fb47f2155f578c9
#
_entry.id   6a4d5a51ff7c113c9fb47f2155f578c9
#
_cell.length_a   1.000
_cell.length_b   1.000
_cell.length_c   1.000
_cell.angle_alpha   90.00
_cell.angle_beta   90.00
_cell.angle_gamma   90.00
#
_symmetry.space_group_name_H-M   'P 1'
#
loop_
_entity.id
_entity.type
_entity.pdbx_description
1 polymer ?
#
loop_
_entity_poly.entity_id
_entity_poly.type
_entity_poly.pdbx_seq_one_letter_code
_entity_poly.pdbx_strand_id
1 'polypeptide(L)'
;SAASDVYKRQVAQCLETDAQYGVAIETALGGAMQNVIVEQESVAKQWIRYLAQRKAGRATFLPLTSVKGKILYEPGLSEEFGFVDLACNLVRYQEKYEPVVRFLLGRIAVAEDLDAGAAIAKKYEYRFRIVTLDGQVIHAGGSFTGGSAQRSGGMLTRKSEIAALGETITQLSSQQQTLQQRLQQAEAKQQKLLVAMGDLRESCNTAQQEAIRAHGTWAVSYTHLRAHETKANLV
;
A
#
# COMPACT_ATOMS: atom_id res chain seq x y z
N SER A 1 36.45 2.20 -6.02
CA SER A 1 37.13 0.92 -5.93
C SER A 1 36.26 -0.17 -6.49
N ALA A 2 36.60 -0.77 -7.62
CA ALA A 2 35.83 -1.73 -8.43
C ALA A 2 35.48 -3.08 -7.75
N ALA A 3 35.74 -3.23 -6.48
CA ALA A 3 35.42 -4.44 -5.70
C ALA A 3 34.03 -4.33 -4.98
N SER A 4 33.34 -3.22 -5.09
CA SER A 4 32.07 -2.97 -4.38
C SER A 4 30.82 -3.38 -5.15
N ASP A 5 30.94 -3.65 -6.45
CA ASP A 5 29.80 -3.95 -7.34
C ASP A 5 29.66 -5.43 -7.74
N VAL A 6 30.41 -6.33 -7.10
CA VAL A 6 30.15 -7.76 -7.23
C VAL A 6 28.85 -8.03 -6.48
N TYR A 7 27.80 -8.12 -7.23
CA TYR A 7 26.38 -8.26 -6.85
C TYR A 7 26.15 -9.27 -5.72
N LYS A 8 26.18 -8.78 -4.50
CA LYS A 8 25.69 -9.48 -3.31
C LYS A 8 24.21 -9.20 -3.19
N ARG A 9 23.36 -9.92 -3.91
CA ARG A 9 21.93 -9.81 -3.71
C ARG A 9 21.44 -11.02 -2.92
N GLN A 10 20.81 -10.75 -1.79
CA GLN A 10 20.09 -11.79 -1.07
C GLN A 10 18.86 -12.21 -1.89
N VAL A 11 18.46 -13.46 -1.76
CA VAL A 11 17.28 -14.01 -2.44
C VAL A 11 16.04 -13.12 -2.22
N ALA A 12 15.81 -12.67 -0.99
CA ALA A 12 14.70 -11.78 -0.65
C ALA A 12 14.71 -10.43 -1.41
N GLN A 13 15.86 -9.98 -1.90
CA GLN A 13 15.97 -8.73 -2.68
C GLN A 13 15.68 -8.93 -4.17
N CYS A 14 15.72 -10.17 -4.64
CA CYS A 14 15.57 -10.53 -6.05
C CYS A 14 14.16 -11.01 -6.39
N LEU A 15 13.31 -11.20 -5.38
CA LEU A 15 11.95 -11.71 -5.51
C LEU A 15 10.93 -10.65 -5.10
N GLU A 16 9.82 -10.64 -5.81
CA GLU A 16 8.62 -9.86 -5.49
C GLU A 16 7.42 -10.80 -5.54
N THR A 17 6.48 -10.62 -4.64
CA THR A 17 5.23 -11.39 -4.62
C THR A 17 4.08 -10.50 -4.21
N ASP A 18 2.87 -10.88 -4.58
CA ASP A 18 1.66 -10.18 -4.14
C ASP A 18 1.45 -10.38 -2.63
N ALA A 19 0.89 -9.38 -1.96
CA ALA A 19 0.75 -9.36 -0.50
C ALA A 19 0.04 -10.60 0.06
N GLN A 20 -0.94 -11.13 -0.68
CA GLN A 20 -1.69 -12.33 -0.29
C GLN A 20 -0.85 -13.61 -0.23
N TYR A 21 0.23 -13.70 -1.01
CA TYR A 21 1.13 -14.85 -1.05
C TYR A 21 2.39 -14.66 -0.20
N GLY A 22 2.60 -13.46 0.33
CA GLY A 22 3.83 -13.10 1.03
C GLY A 22 4.20 -14.06 2.15
N VAL A 23 3.24 -14.37 3.03
CA VAL A 23 3.45 -15.29 4.16
C VAL A 23 3.81 -16.69 3.68
N ALA A 24 3.12 -17.22 2.66
CA ALA A 24 3.38 -18.52 2.09
C ALA A 24 4.79 -18.61 1.47
N ILE A 25 5.17 -17.59 0.67
CA ILE A 25 6.49 -17.56 0.01
C ILE A 25 7.62 -17.39 1.02
N GLU A 26 7.45 -16.53 2.03
CA GLU A 26 8.44 -16.37 3.10
C GLU A 26 8.62 -17.64 3.91
N THR A 27 7.53 -18.33 4.22
CA THR A 27 7.56 -19.63 4.90
C THR A 27 8.20 -20.70 4.01
N ALA A 28 7.89 -20.70 2.72
CA ALA A 28 8.49 -21.61 1.76
C ALA A 28 10.01 -21.43 1.67
N LEU A 29 10.49 -20.19 1.62
CA LEU A 29 11.92 -19.87 1.57
C LEU A 29 12.60 -20.06 2.91
N GLY A 30 11.95 -19.69 4.02
CA GLY A 30 12.53 -19.73 5.36
C GLY A 30 13.91 -19.08 5.41
N GLY A 31 14.90 -19.77 5.95
CA GLY A 31 16.29 -19.29 6.02
C GLY A 31 16.95 -19.02 4.68
N ALA A 32 16.43 -19.59 3.58
CA ALA A 32 16.99 -19.39 2.24
C ALA A 32 16.81 -17.95 1.73
N MET A 33 15.93 -17.14 2.33
CA MET A 33 15.81 -15.72 2.01
C MET A 33 17.12 -14.94 2.18
N GLN A 34 17.98 -15.38 3.11
CA GLN A 34 19.27 -14.75 3.40
C GLN A 34 20.40 -15.29 2.51
N ASN A 35 20.15 -16.31 1.70
CA ASN A 35 21.15 -16.85 0.81
C ASN A 35 21.59 -15.80 -0.21
N VAL A 36 22.88 -15.81 -0.54
CA VAL A 36 23.50 -14.84 -1.43
C VAL A 36 23.61 -15.43 -2.84
N ILE A 37 23.01 -14.75 -3.80
CA ILE A 37 23.13 -15.12 -5.22
C ILE A 37 24.43 -14.54 -5.75
N VAL A 38 25.21 -15.38 -6.42
CA VAL A 38 26.48 -15.01 -7.08
C VAL A 38 26.48 -15.53 -8.51
N GLU A 39 27.23 -14.86 -9.37
CA GLU A 39 27.25 -15.24 -10.78
C GLU A 39 27.92 -16.61 -11.02
N GLN A 40 29.08 -16.81 -10.39
CA GLN A 40 29.93 -17.99 -10.64
C GLN A 40 30.33 -18.72 -9.36
N GLU A 41 30.62 -19.98 -9.50
CA GLU A 41 31.11 -20.86 -8.42
C GLU A 41 32.45 -20.36 -7.83
N SER A 42 33.33 -19.82 -8.65
CA SER A 42 34.62 -19.24 -8.22
C SER A 42 34.44 -18.13 -7.20
N VAL A 43 33.42 -17.27 -7.41
CA VAL A 43 33.06 -16.18 -6.49
C VAL A 43 32.55 -16.74 -5.16
N ALA A 44 31.71 -17.77 -5.18
CA ALA A 44 31.24 -18.43 -3.97
C ALA A 44 32.40 -19.00 -3.15
N LYS A 45 33.34 -19.72 -3.81
CA LYS A 45 34.54 -20.29 -3.18
C LYS A 45 35.43 -19.22 -2.53
N GLN A 46 35.60 -18.09 -3.21
CA GLN A 46 36.40 -16.96 -2.68
C GLN A 46 35.77 -16.38 -1.41
N TRP A 47 34.45 -16.15 -1.40
CA TRP A 47 33.75 -15.64 -0.24
C TRP A 47 33.73 -16.62 0.93
N ILE A 48 33.56 -17.91 0.68
CA ILE A 48 33.61 -18.94 1.73
C ILE A 48 34.98 -18.96 2.40
N ARG A 49 36.08 -18.87 1.62
CA ARG A 49 37.45 -18.79 2.16
C ARG A 49 37.65 -17.52 2.99
N TYR A 50 37.16 -16.37 2.50
CA TYR A 50 37.22 -15.10 3.23
C TYR A 50 36.48 -15.15 4.56
N LEU A 51 35.24 -15.69 4.59
CA LEU A 51 34.47 -15.85 5.82
C LEU A 51 35.18 -16.78 6.82
N ALA A 52 35.77 -17.87 6.33
CA ALA A 52 36.50 -18.83 7.18
C ALA A 52 37.76 -18.17 7.79
N GLN A 53 38.56 -17.44 7.02
CA GLN A 53 39.75 -16.74 7.48
C GLN A 53 39.43 -15.66 8.54
N ARG A 54 38.31 -14.94 8.36
CA ARG A 54 37.87 -13.87 9.26
C ARG A 54 37.03 -14.37 10.43
N LYS A 55 36.72 -15.68 10.51
CA LYS A 55 35.78 -16.25 11.49
C LYS A 55 34.44 -15.49 11.53
N ALA A 56 33.98 -15.00 10.37
CA ALA A 56 32.81 -14.11 10.22
C ALA A 56 31.49 -14.85 10.04
N GLY A 57 31.36 -16.07 10.55
CA GLY A 57 30.17 -16.89 10.49
C GLY A 57 30.06 -17.70 9.18
N ARG A 58 28.83 -18.13 8.86
CA ARG A 58 28.53 -18.96 7.70
C ARG A 58 27.47 -18.29 6.83
N ALA A 59 27.61 -18.38 5.53
CA ALA A 59 26.60 -17.95 4.56
C ALA A 59 26.48 -19.01 3.46
N THR A 60 25.28 -19.15 2.90
CA THR A 60 25.00 -20.00 1.75
C THR A 60 25.05 -19.15 0.49
N PHE A 61 25.83 -19.59 -0.48
CA PHE A 61 25.95 -18.94 -1.79
C PHE A 61 25.28 -19.80 -2.86
N LEU A 62 24.56 -19.15 -3.76
CA LEU A 62 23.81 -19.76 -4.86
C LEU A 62 24.42 -19.27 -6.20
N PRO A 63 25.40 -20.01 -6.76
CA PRO A 63 25.98 -19.63 -8.05
C PRO A 63 24.99 -19.91 -9.19
N LEU A 64 24.70 -18.89 -10.01
CA LEU A 64 23.78 -19.01 -11.15
C LEU A 64 24.23 -20.07 -12.16
N THR A 65 25.55 -20.29 -12.27
CA THR A 65 26.11 -21.27 -13.21
C THR A 65 25.93 -22.72 -12.78
N SER A 66 25.83 -23.00 -11.48
CA SER A 66 25.79 -24.39 -10.94
C SER A 66 24.47 -24.77 -10.32
N VAL A 67 23.65 -23.79 -9.88
CA VAL A 67 22.33 -24.08 -9.31
C VAL A 67 21.37 -24.50 -10.43
N LYS A 68 20.77 -25.70 -10.26
CA LYS A 68 19.74 -26.23 -11.17
C LYS A 68 18.52 -26.62 -10.36
N GLY A 69 17.38 -26.04 -10.66
CA GLY A 69 16.10 -26.37 -10.06
C GLY A 69 15.24 -27.22 -10.99
N LYS A 70 14.34 -28.00 -10.39
CA LYS A 70 13.29 -28.74 -11.10
C LYS A 70 11.94 -28.19 -10.66
N ILE A 71 11.00 -28.15 -11.58
CA ILE A 71 9.60 -27.84 -11.30
C ILE A 71 8.89 -29.15 -10.93
N LEU A 72 8.03 -29.11 -9.94
CA LEU A 72 7.15 -30.20 -9.57
C LEU A 72 6.15 -30.42 -10.70
N TYR A 73 6.08 -31.66 -11.14
CA TYR A 73 5.06 -32.08 -12.10
C TYR A 73 4.33 -33.28 -11.53
N GLU A 74 3.09 -33.12 -11.15
CA GLU A 74 2.18 -34.15 -10.69
C GLU A 74 0.87 -34.04 -11.46
N PRO A 75 0.48 -35.08 -12.20
CA PRO A 75 -0.77 -35.04 -12.97
C PRO A 75 -1.97 -34.77 -12.05
N GLY A 76 -2.84 -33.82 -12.46
CA GLY A 76 -4.07 -33.47 -11.74
C GLY A 76 -3.87 -32.57 -10.52
N LEU A 77 -2.63 -32.19 -10.16
CA LEU A 77 -2.39 -31.32 -8.99
C LEU A 77 -3.07 -29.96 -9.11
N SER A 78 -3.12 -29.40 -10.31
CA SER A 78 -3.76 -28.10 -10.59
C SER A 78 -5.30 -28.15 -10.49
N GLU A 79 -5.89 -29.32 -10.47
CA GLU A 79 -7.34 -29.53 -10.35
C GLU A 79 -7.80 -29.82 -8.93
N GLU A 80 -6.84 -29.95 -7.98
CA GLU A 80 -7.14 -30.27 -6.60
C GLU A 80 -7.83 -29.11 -5.90
N PHE A 81 -8.85 -29.42 -5.12
CA PHE A 81 -9.55 -28.42 -4.32
C PHE A 81 -8.61 -27.73 -3.32
N GLY A 82 -8.61 -26.40 -3.31
CA GLY A 82 -7.74 -25.59 -2.45
C GLY A 82 -6.27 -25.54 -2.87
N PHE A 83 -5.91 -26.10 -4.04
CA PHE A 83 -4.60 -25.86 -4.64
C PHE A 83 -4.56 -24.44 -5.23
N VAL A 84 -3.55 -23.65 -4.88
CA VAL A 84 -3.38 -22.29 -5.39
C VAL A 84 -2.48 -22.29 -6.61
N ASP A 85 -1.21 -22.65 -6.46
CA ASP A 85 -0.22 -22.79 -7.53
C ASP A 85 1.10 -23.35 -6.95
N LEU A 86 2.10 -23.54 -7.79
CA LEU A 86 3.47 -23.77 -7.33
C LEU A 86 4.08 -22.46 -6.82
N ALA A 87 4.84 -22.52 -5.74
CA ALA A 87 5.44 -21.35 -5.14
C ALA A 87 6.33 -20.54 -6.09
N CYS A 88 6.97 -21.19 -7.07
CA CYS A 88 7.77 -20.51 -8.09
C CYS A 88 6.94 -19.66 -9.07
N ASN A 89 5.65 -19.94 -9.26
CA ASN A 89 4.76 -19.18 -10.14
C ASN A 89 4.17 -17.94 -9.44
N LEU A 90 4.19 -17.92 -8.10
CA LEU A 90 3.63 -16.85 -7.27
C LEU A 90 4.64 -15.72 -6.98
N VAL A 91 5.81 -15.78 -7.58
CA VAL A 91 6.88 -14.78 -7.42
C VAL A 91 7.26 -14.18 -8.77
N ARG A 92 7.55 -12.88 -8.73
CA ARG A 92 8.10 -12.11 -9.87
C ARG A 92 9.59 -11.92 -9.65
N TYR A 93 10.38 -12.12 -10.72
CA TYR A 93 11.83 -12.02 -10.67
C TYR A 93 12.40 -11.71 -12.07
N GLN A 94 13.66 -11.28 -12.12
CA GLN A 94 14.37 -11.14 -13.39
C GLN A 94 14.78 -12.53 -13.93
N GLU A 95 14.64 -12.76 -15.22
CA GLU A 95 14.87 -14.04 -15.90
C GLU A 95 16.18 -14.74 -15.50
N LYS A 96 17.24 -13.98 -15.30
CA LYS A 96 18.54 -14.52 -14.85
C LYS A 96 18.50 -15.27 -13.53
N TYR A 97 17.50 -15.04 -12.68
CA TYR A 97 17.33 -15.70 -11.37
C TYR A 97 16.46 -16.95 -11.45
N GLU A 98 15.92 -17.29 -12.62
CA GLU A 98 15.06 -18.44 -12.81
C GLU A 98 15.64 -19.75 -12.26
N PRO A 99 16.96 -20.10 -12.47
CA PRO A 99 17.53 -21.31 -11.90
C PRO A 99 17.46 -21.38 -10.39
N VAL A 100 17.67 -20.24 -9.71
CA VAL A 100 17.60 -20.13 -8.24
C VAL A 100 16.15 -20.25 -7.76
N VAL A 101 15.21 -19.59 -8.42
CA VAL A 101 13.78 -19.65 -8.08
C VAL A 101 13.26 -21.09 -8.23
N ARG A 102 13.57 -21.74 -9.33
CA ARG A 102 13.20 -23.15 -9.54
C ARG A 102 13.85 -24.08 -8.52
N PHE A 103 15.08 -23.80 -8.11
CA PHE A 103 15.78 -24.59 -7.10
C PHE A 103 15.13 -24.46 -5.71
N LEU A 104 14.76 -23.24 -5.30
CA LEU A 104 14.21 -22.98 -3.97
C LEU A 104 12.71 -23.23 -3.87
N LEU A 105 11.95 -22.90 -4.89
CA LEU A 105 10.48 -22.86 -4.87
C LEU A 105 9.81 -23.82 -5.86
N GLY A 106 10.54 -24.35 -6.82
CA GLY A 106 9.97 -25.14 -7.91
C GLY A 106 9.33 -26.47 -7.47
N ARG A 107 9.61 -26.97 -6.28
CA ARG A 107 9.03 -28.21 -5.76
C ARG A 107 8.13 -28.01 -4.53
N ILE A 108 7.62 -26.80 -4.36
CA ILE A 108 6.74 -26.44 -3.24
C ILE A 108 5.39 -26.06 -3.84
N ALA A 109 4.35 -26.75 -3.41
CA ALA A 109 2.97 -26.41 -3.73
C ALA A 109 2.41 -25.44 -2.68
N VAL A 110 1.53 -24.53 -3.10
CA VAL A 110 0.81 -23.63 -2.20
C VAL A 110 -0.66 -24.05 -2.17
N ALA A 111 -1.21 -24.18 -0.97
CA ALA A 111 -2.62 -24.49 -0.74
C ALA A 111 -3.30 -23.33 0.03
N GLU A 112 -4.62 -23.25 -0.07
CA GLU A 112 -5.41 -22.21 0.61
C GLU A 112 -5.30 -22.31 2.14
N ASP A 113 -5.52 -23.51 2.66
CA ASP A 113 -5.51 -23.78 4.10
C ASP A 113 -4.87 -25.16 4.41
N LEU A 114 -4.82 -25.47 5.71
CA LEU A 114 -4.19 -26.72 6.19
C LEU A 114 -5.00 -27.96 5.81
N ASP A 115 -6.33 -27.87 5.77
CA ASP A 115 -7.19 -29.03 5.46
C ASP A 115 -7.05 -29.40 3.98
N ALA A 116 -7.12 -28.42 3.09
CA ALA A 116 -6.85 -28.60 1.66
C ALA A 116 -5.42 -29.13 1.43
N GLY A 117 -4.43 -28.52 2.08
CA GLY A 117 -3.04 -28.97 2.01
C GLY A 117 -2.85 -30.41 2.48
N ALA A 118 -3.52 -30.81 3.56
CA ALA A 118 -3.45 -32.20 4.08
C ALA A 118 -4.12 -33.20 3.14
N ALA A 119 -5.27 -32.83 2.54
CA ALA A 119 -5.95 -33.68 1.55
C ALA A 119 -5.08 -33.90 0.32
N ILE A 120 -4.47 -32.82 -0.22
CA ILE A 120 -3.53 -32.91 -1.34
C ILE A 120 -2.31 -33.76 -0.95
N ALA A 121 -1.67 -33.49 0.20
CA ALA A 121 -0.50 -34.24 0.64
C ALA A 121 -0.79 -35.73 0.75
N LYS A 122 -1.93 -36.12 1.32
CA LYS A 122 -2.36 -37.50 1.47
C LYS A 122 -2.56 -38.18 0.11
N LYS A 123 -3.23 -37.50 -0.85
CA LYS A 123 -3.49 -38.03 -2.19
C LYS A 123 -2.19 -38.29 -2.96
N TYR A 124 -1.19 -37.41 -2.79
CA TYR A 124 0.13 -37.57 -3.43
C TYR A 124 1.19 -38.21 -2.53
N GLU A 125 0.77 -38.94 -1.50
CA GLU A 125 1.66 -39.78 -0.64
C GLU A 125 2.79 -38.96 0.02
N TYR A 126 2.55 -37.67 0.33
CA TYR A 126 3.52 -36.75 0.96
C TYR A 126 4.87 -36.66 0.21
N ARG A 127 4.85 -36.74 -1.14
CA ARG A 127 6.07 -36.70 -1.95
C ARG A 127 6.72 -35.35 -2.11
N PHE A 128 5.99 -34.27 -1.84
CA PHE A 128 6.48 -32.89 -1.94
C PHE A 128 6.00 -32.04 -0.77
N ARG A 129 6.63 -30.91 -0.64
CA ARG A 129 6.30 -29.93 0.41
C ARG A 129 5.13 -29.06 -0.02
N ILE A 130 4.20 -28.84 0.92
CA ILE A 130 3.06 -27.93 0.74
C ILE A 130 3.17 -26.82 1.79
N VAL A 131 2.86 -25.58 1.39
CA VAL A 131 2.80 -24.43 2.28
C VAL A 131 1.43 -23.79 2.09
N THR A 132 0.77 -23.40 3.17
CA THR A 132 -0.55 -22.75 3.10
C THR A 132 -0.41 -21.24 3.08
N LEU A 133 -1.48 -20.53 2.67
CA LEU A 133 -1.48 -19.07 2.61
C LEU A 133 -1.25 -18.42 3.99
N ASP A 134 -1.66 -19.09 5.06
CA ASP A 134 -1.44 -18.64 6.45
C ASP A 134 -0.08 -19.07 7.03
N GLY A 135 0.77 -19.77 6.22
CA GLY A 135 2.14 -20.10 6.59
C GLY A 135 2.31 -21.43 7.34
N GLN A 136 1.35 -22.34 7.28
CA GLN A 136 1.53 -23.71 7.76
C GLN A 136 2.32 -24.53 6.73
N VAL A 137 3.03 -25.54 7.19
CA VAL A 137 3.88 -26.35 6.31
C VAL A 137 3.60 -27.83 6.50
N ILE A 138 3.39 -28.53 5.41
CA ILE A 138 3.37 -29.99 5.34
C ILE A 138 4.63 -30.42 4.59
N HIS A 139 5.52 -31.08 5.32
CA HIS A 139 6.77 -31.56 4.73
C HIS A 139 6.60 -32.82 3.93
N ALA A 140 7.47 -33.02 2.96
CA ALA A 140 7.64 -34.32 2.35
C ALA A 140 7.94 -35.35 3.45
N GLY A 141 7.26 -36.51 3.40
CA GLY A 141 7.33 -37.53 4.44
C GLY A 141 6.29 -37.35 5.58
N GLY A 142 5.42 -36.34 5.53
CA GLY A 142 4.21 -36.27 6.34
C GLY A 142 4.32 -35.56 7.70
N SER A 143 5.40 -34.83 7.98
CA SER A 143 5.45 -33.98 9.19
C SER A 143 4.80 -32.63 8.94
N PHE A 144 4.14 -32.12 9.97
CA PHE A 144 3.45 -30.83 9.95
C PHE A 144 4.20 -29.83 10.83
N THR A 145 4.37 -28.63 10.33
CA THR A 145 4.89 -27.49 11.09
C THR A 145 3.89 -26.35 10.98
N GLY A 146 3.41 -25.86 12.11
CA GLY A 146 2.41 -24.80 12.14
C GLY A 146 2.34 -24.14 13.50
N GLY A 147 1.48 -23.17 13.63
CA GLY A 147 1.27 -22.32 14.80
C GLY A 147 0.91 -20.91 14.37
N SER A 148 0.79 -19.99 15.32
CA SER A 148 0.60 -18.58 14.98
C SER A 148 1.91 -18.07 14.35
N ALA A 149 1.96 -17.96 13.03
CA ALA A 149 2.99 -17.14 12.41
C ALA A 149 2.79 -15.71 12.98
N GLN A 150 3.78 -15.22 13.73
CA GLN A 150 3.80 -13.82 14.07
C GLN A 150 3.70 -13.07 12.74
N ARG A 151 2.62 -12.28 12.58
CA ARG A 151 2.46 -11.33 11.47
C ARG A 151 3.47 -10.17 11.57
N SER A 152 4.71 -10.48 11.95
CA SER A 152 5.79 -9.53 11.76
C SER A 152 6.05 -9.51 10.27
N GLY A 153 5.49 -8.51 9.60
CA GLY A 153 5.60 -8.32 8.16
C GLY A 153 6.98 -8.75 7.68
N GLY A 154 7.01 -9.84 6.93
CA GLY A 154 8.23 -10.41 6.41
C GLY A 154 8.95 -9.47 5.43
N MET A 155 10.15 -9.80 5.04
CA MET A 155 10.96 -8.90 4.21
C MET A 155 10.34 -8.65 2.82
N LEU A 156 9.64 -9.64 2.27
CA LEU A 156 8.94 -9.54 0.98
C LEU A 156 7.64 -8.72 1.09
N THR A 157 6.85 -8.98 2.13
CA THR A 157 5.60 -8.25 2.42
C THR A 157 5.85 -6.79 2.75
N ARG A 158 6.90 -6.47 3.51
CA ARG A 158 7.25 -5.08 3.84
C ARG A 158 7.53 -4.23 2.61
N LYS A 159 8.20 -4.79 1.60
CA LYS A 159 8.52 -4.04 0.38
C LYS A 159 7.24 -3.67 -0.38
N SER A 160 6.29 -4.60 -0.51
CA SER A 160 5.00 -4.33 -1.16
C SER A 160 4.12 -3.40 -0.33
N GLU A 161 4.10 -3.53 1.00
CA GLU A 161 3.40 -2.60 1.90
C GLU A 161 3.96 -1.18 1.82
N ILE A 162 5.29 -1.01 1.82
CA ILE A 162 5.92 0.31 1.68
C ILE A 162 5.53 0.95 0.34
N ALA A 163 5.50 0.21 -0.75
CA ALA A 163 5.08 0.71 -2.05
C ALA A 163 3.61 1.16 -2.04
N ALA A 164 2.70 0.31 -1.53
CA ALA A 164 1.27 0.62 -1.42
C ALA A 164 0.99 1.81 -0.48
N LEU A 165 1.70 1.88 0.65
CA LEU A 165 1.62 3.03 1.56
C LEU A 165 2.14 4.31 0.91
N GLY A 166 3.19 4.23 0.10
CA GLY A 166 3.72 5.36 -0.68
C GLY A 166 2.68 5.93 -1.66
N GLU A 167 1.98 5.08 -2.38
CA GLU A 167 0.88 5.50 -3.27
C GLU A 167 -0.27 6.14 -2.49
N THR A 168 -0.66 5.53 -1.36
CA THR A 168 -1.71 6.07 -0.48
C THR A 168 -1.34 7.44 0.08
N ILE A 169 -0.11 7.64 0.53
CA ILE A 169 0.40 8.94 1.01
C ILE A 169 0.33 9.98 -0.10
N THR A 170 0.74 9.64 -1.31
CA THR A 170 0.70 10.56 -2.47
C THR A 170 -0.74 10.97 -2.78
N GLN A 171 -1.68 10.02 -2.78
CA GLN A 171 -3.10 10.27 -3.02
C GLN A 171 -3.71 11.16 -1.92
N LEU A 172 -3.47 10.84 -0.65
CA LEU A 172 -3.98 11.62 0.48
C LEU A 172 -3.39 13.03 0.50
N SER A 173 -2.10 13.20 0.18
CA SER A 173 -1.46 14.51 0.08
C SER A 173 -2.10 15.39 -1.00
N SER A 174 -2.43 14.81 -2.15
CA SER A 174 -3.12 15.53 -3.24
C SER A 174 -4.55 15.93 -2.85
N GLN A 175 -5.29 15.06 -2.16
CA GLN A 175 -6.63 15.36 -1.63
C GLN A 175 -6.57 16.47 -0.57
N GLN A 176 -5.60 16.41 0.34
CA GLN A 176 -5.39 17.43 1.36
C GLN A 176 -5.13 18.80 0.71
N GLN A 177 -4.26 18.88 -0.29
CA GLN A 177 -3.98 20.13 -0.99
C GLN A 177 -5.24 20.70 -1.68
N THR A 178 -6.04 19.85 -2.31
CA THR A 178 -7.30 20.25 -2.95
C THR A 178 -8.31 20.79 -1.94
N LEU A 179 -8.46 20.12 -0.80
CA LEU A 179 -9.35 20.55 0.27
C LEU A 179 -8.89 21.88 0.89
N GLN A 180 -7.59 22.04 1.07
CA GLN A 180 -7.02 23.28 1.62
C GLN A 180 -7.25 24.48 0.69
N GLN A 181 -7.12 24.28 -0.64
CA GLN A 181 -7.46 25.32 -1.61
C GLN A 181 -8.96 25.67 -1.58
N ARG A 182 -9.85 24.67 -1.49
CA ARG A 182 -11.30 24.91 -1.37
C ARG A 182 -11.65 25.67 -0.09
N LEU A 183 -11.01 25.32 1.02
CA LEU A 183 -11.20 26.02 2.29
C LEU A 183 -10.81 27.51 2.17
N GLN A 184 -9.62 27.80 1.64
CA GLN A 184 -9.17 29.17 1.42
C GLN A 184 -10.12 29.98 0.51
N GLN A 185 -10.62 29.35 -0.56
CA GLN A 185 -11.61 30.00 -1.45
C GLN A 185 -12.93 30.27 -0.73
N ALA A 186 -13.40 29.34 0.10
CA ALA A 186 -14.62 29.50 0.88
C ALA A 186 -14.48 30.61 1.94
N GLU A 187 -13.36 30.66 2.64
CA GLU A 187 -13.05 31.72 3.62
C GLU A 187 -12.97 33.11 2.95
N ALA A 188 -12.29 33.20 1.79
CA ALA A 188 -12.23 34.45 1.03
C ALA A 188 -13.60 34.89 0.54
N LYS A 189 -14.46 33.96 0.12
CA LYS A 189 -15.84 34.24 -0.28
C LYS A 189 -16.69 34.69 0.91
N GLN A 190 -16.55 34.03 2.05
CA GLN A 190 -17.22 34.41 3.29
C GLN A 190 -16.86 35.83 3.71
N GLN A 191 -15.58 36.19 3.68
CA GLN A 191 -15.12 37.54 4.03
C GLN A 191 -15.70 38.62 3.10
N LYS A 192 -15.72 38.34 1.78
CA LYS A 192 -16.35 39.27 0.82
C LYS A 192 -17.84 39.47 1.07
N LEU A 193 -18.56 38.39 1.42
CA LEU A 193 -19.99 38.45 1.74
C LEU A 193 -20.24 39.22 3.03
N LEU A 194 -19.40 39.08 4.05
CA LEU A 194 -19.51 39.84 5.30
C LEU A 194 -19.33 41.32 5.09
N VAL A 195 -18.36 41.74 4.27
CA VAL A 195 -18.17 43.15 3.90
C VAL A 195 -19.40 43.67 3.15
N ALA A 196 -19.86 42.98 2.10
CA ALA A 196 -21.03 43.38 1.32
C ALA A 196 -22.32 43.49 2.17
N MET A 197 -22.49 42.61 3.15
CA MET A 197 -23.59 42.69 4.12
C MET A 197 -23.49 43.94 5.02
N GLY A 198 -22.26 44.31 5.42
CA GLY A 198 -22.00 45.53 6.15
C GLY A 198 -22.42 46.77 5.37
N ASP A 199 -21.94 46.88 4.13
CA ASP A 199 -22.25 48.02 3.23
C ASP A 199 -23.75 48.12 2.92
N LEU A 200 -24.42 47.01 2.69
CA LEU A 200 -25.87 46.97 2.47
C LEU A 200 -26.66 47.42 3.71
N ARG A 201 -26.22 47.03 4.90
CA ARG A 201 -26.84 47.40 6.16
C ARG A 201 -26.74 48.89 6.42
N GLU A 202 -25.57 49.50 6.12
CA GLU A 202 -25.34 50.90 6.23
C GLU A 202 -26.21 51.71 5.21
N SER A 203 -26.24 51.23 3.97
CA SER A 203 -27.08 51.81 2.91
C SER A 203 -28.59 51.75 3.26
N CYS A 204 -29.05 50.61 3.83
CA CYS A 204 -30.42 50.46 4.29
C CYS A 204 -30.75 51.44 5.43
N ASN A 205 -29.85 51.61 6.41
CA ASN A 205 -30.03 52.54 7.52
C ASN A 205 -30.09 53.98 7.04
N THR A 206 -29.23 54.39 6.10
CA THR A 206 -29.27 55.74 5.53
C THR A 206 -30.56 56.00 4.78
N ALA A 207 -30.99 55.07 3.92
CA ALA A 207 -32.28 55.20 3.20
C ALA A 207 -33.48 55.27 4.16
N GLN A 208 -33.45 54.50 5.24
CA GLN A 208 -34.52 54.57 6.25
C GLN A 208 -34.54 55.90 6.99
N GLN A 209 -33.38 56.46 7.33
CA GLN A 209 -33.29 57.82 7.93
C GLN A 209 -33.79 58.93 6.98
N GLU A 210 -33.43 58.79 5.70
CA GLU A 210 -33.92 59.77 4.67
C GLU A 210 -35.45 59.67 4.50
N ALA A 211 -36.02 58.46 4.48
CA ALA A 211 -37.47 58.26 4.41
C ALA A 211 -38.19 58.86 5.63
N ILE A 212 -37.66 58.71 6.85
CA ILE A 212 -38.20 59.24 8.07
C ILE A 212 -38.17 60.85 8.00
N ARG A 213 -37.03 61.38 7.55
CA ARG A 213 -36.90 62.88 7.37
C ARG A 213 -37.89 63.39 6.34
N ALA A 214 -38.00 62.76 5.17
CA ALA A 214 -38.93 63.11 4.14
C ALA A 214 -40.40 63.07 4.60
N HIS A 215 -40.75 61.97 5.34
CA HIS A 215 -42.07 61.85 5.93
C HIS A 215 -42.36 62.94 6.97
N GLY A 216 -41.40 63.33 7.81
CA GLY A 216 -41.51 64.40 8.77
C GLY A 216 -41.71 65.75 8.10
N THR A 217 -40.91 66.06 7.06
CA THR A 217 -41.11 67.35 6.31
C THR A 217 -42.45 67.43 5.58
N TRP A 218 -42.89 66.30 5.01
CA TRP A 218 -44.21 66.19 4.38
C TRP A 218 -45.34 66.43 5.40
N ALA A 219 -45.29 65.78 6.56
CA ALA A 219 -46.29 65.93 7.61
C ALA A 219 -46.42 67.38 8.12
N VAL A 220 -45.27 68.07 8.30
CA VAL A 220 -45.24 69.50 8.70
C VAL A 220 -45.83 70.36 7.59
N SER A 221 -45.44 70.17 6.33
CA SER A 221 -45.97 70.92 5.19
C SER A 221 -47.48 70.70 5.01
N TYR A 222 -47.94 69.47 5.19
CA TYR A 222 -49.37 69.15 5.12
C TYR A 222 -50.19 69.77 6.22
N THR A 223 -49.70 69.88 7.44
CA THR A 223 -50.37 70.55 8.56
C THR A 223 -50.42 72.06 8.34
N HIS A 224 -49.32 72.62 7.78
CA HIS A 224 -49.34 74.07 7.42
C HIS A 224 -50.37 74.44 6.32
N LEU A 225 -50.43 73.63 5.26
CA LEU A 225 -51.42 73.81 4.18
C LEU A 225 -52.85 73.72 4.71
N ARG A 226 -53.15 72.72 5.54
CA ARG A 226 -54.48 72.54 6.14
C ARG A 226 -54.85 73.65 7.09
N ALA A 227 -53.90 74.23 7.83
CA ALA A 227 -54.11 75.39 8.68
C ALA A 227 -54.39 76.64 7.86
N HIS A 228 -53.75 76.82 6.69
CA HIS A 228 -54.02 77.94 5.76
C HIS A 228 -55.40 77.81 5.10
N GLU A 229 -55.85 76.62 4.68
CA GLU A 229 -57.19 76.38 4.13
C GLU A 229 -58.27 76.63 5.13
N THR A 230 -58.11 76.22 6.40
CA THR A 230 -59.08 76.51 7.46
C THR A 230 -59.16 77.97 7.76
N LYS A 231 -58.09 78.76 7.66
CA LYS A 231 -58.05 80.18 7.86
C LYS A 231 -58.70 80.95 6.70
N ALA A 232 -58.55 80.47 5.45
CA ALA A 232 -59.20 81.04 4.28
C ALA A 232 -60.71 80.76 4.21
N ASN A 233 -61.24 79.73 4.83
CA ASN A 233 -62.67 79.42 4.89
C ASN A 233 -63.42 80.07 6.06
N LEU A 234 -62.73 80.83 6.89
CA LEU A 234 -63.32 81.53 8.05
C LEU A 234 -63.44 83.07 7.83
N VAL A 235 -63.25 83.55 6.61
CA VAL A 235 -63.50 84.96 6.12
C VAL A 235 -64.62 84.91 5.06
#